data_717f1aceed04c263b6d69d2ca32e5d65
#
_entry.id   717f1aceed04c263b6d69d2ca32e5d65
#
_cell.length_a   1.000
_cell.length_b   1.000
_cell.length_c   1.000
_cell.angle_alpha   90.00
_cell.angle_beta   90.00
_cell.angle_gamma   90.00
#
_symmetry.space_group_name_H-M   'P 1'
#
loop_
_entity.id
_entity.type
_entity.pdbx_description
1 polymer ?
#
loop_
_entity_poly.entity_id
_entity_poly.type
_entity_poly.pdbx_seq_one_letter_code
_entity_poly.pdbx_strand_id
1 'polypeptide(L)'
;IKKSNRKLGDFLILYRINAQSRAFESVFQRSGIPYKIVGGIKFYERKEIKDILAYFKVIVNPQDEIALERIINVPSRGIGDETIRLLKNAAAVNKISLMEALEKHREILNISERSHRALENFNKLLITLRENASKLNAYEFALFMLDEIKYYDYIYRTEEAEKAEDKVDNIKELLGEIKKMVEEANIKIDEYIQQVSLRTDIDEFNASPDFVTLMTVHNAKGLEFPVVIITGMEESVFPHFRSKNSELELEEERRLFHVALTRAMEEVYISYAKTRYLRKGYLLPSRFLNELPTEVIEYRYKDTDNYFASSKQDIERKRAEVFEPGDLVYHQIFGMGKVVELYEDKIRINFFKAGLKTLVVEYANLKRVE
;
A
#
# COMPACT_ATOMS: atom_id res chain seq x y z
N ILE A 1 6.98 23.79 1.01
CA ILE A 1 7.12 24.10 -0.42
C ILE A 1 6.44 25.44 -0.73
N LYS A 2 5.11 25.56 -0.74
CA LYS A 2 4.40 26.81 -1.13
C LYS A 2 4.77 28.07 -0.34
N LYS A 3 5.27 27.93 0.89
CA LYS A 3 5.68 29.05 1.75
C LYS A 3 7.17 29.41 1.63
N SER A 4 7.95 28.63 0.90
CA SER A 4 9.36 28.91 0.64
C SER A 4 9.48 29.82 -0.60
N ASN A 5 10.53 30.63 -0.63
CA ASN A 5 10.85 31.50 -1.76
C ASN A 5 11.63 30.74 -2.86
N ARG A 6 11.52 29.39 -2.90
CA ARG A 6 12.26 28.48 -3.80
C ARG A 6 11.36 28.03 -4.96
N LYS A 7 11.97 27.65 -6.07
CA LYS A 7 11.30 27.02 -7.21
C LYS A 7 10.87 25.60 -6.82
N LEU A 8 9.86 25.05 -7.50
CA LEU A 8 9.43 23.67 -7.26
C LEU A 8 10.51 22.64 -7.60
N GLY A 9 11.31 22.94 -8.65
CA GLY A 9 12.45 22.11 -9.06
C GLY A 9 13.59 22.03 -8.05
N ASP A 10 13.63 22.90 -7.03
CA ASP A 10 14.61 22.83 -5.95
C ASP A 10 14.30 21.70 -4.94
N PHE A 11 13.12 21.09 -5.01
CA PHE A 11 12.65 20.09 -4.05
C PHE A 11 12.70 18.67 -4.60
N LEU A 12 13.36 17.79 -3.84
CA LEU A 12 13.31 16.35 -4.03
C LEU A 12 12.61 15.68 -2.85
N ILE A 13 11.63 14.82 -3.13
CA ILE A 13 11.02 13.95 -2.12
C ILE A 13 11.50 12.53 -2.34
N LEU A 14 12.16 11.99 -1.33
CA LEU A 14 12.66 10.62 -1.31
C LEU A 14 11.79 9.71 -0.44
N TYR A 15 11.54 8.52 -0.95
CA TYR A 15 10.85 7.46 -0.23
C TYR A 15 11.52 6.11 -0.49
N ARG A 16 11.32 5.15 0.42
CA ARG A 16 11.96 3.83 0.35
C ARG A 16 11.23 2.88 -0.61
N ILE A 17 9.91 2.89 -0.62
CA ILE A 17 9.07 2.01 -1.43
C ILE A 17 8.13 2.81 -2.33
N ASN A 18 7.86 2.28 -3.52
CA ASN A 18 7.04 2.95 -4.54
C ASN A 18 5.62 3.31 -4.04
N ALA A 19 5.02 2.48 -3.19
CA ALA A 19 3.69 2.73 -2.65
C ALA A 19 3.57 4.08 -1.90
N GLN A 20 4.65 4.56 -1.30
CA GLN A 20 4.65 5.84 -0.56
C GLN A 20 4.36 7.07 -1.44
N SER A 21 4.65 7.00 -2.76
CA SER A 21 4.40 8.13 -3.67
C SER A 21 2.94 8.55 -3.70
N ARG A 22 2.01 7.59 -3.50
CA ARG A 22 0.56 7.79 -3.56
C ARG A 22 0.06 8.95 -2.69
N ALA A 23 0.55 9.04 -1.45
CA ALA A 23 0.15 10.09 -0.52
C ALA A 23 0.56 11.48 -1.04
N PHE A 24 1.76 11.60 -1.61
CA PHE A 24 2.26 12.85 -2.18
C PHE A 24 1.53 13.20 -3.48
N GLU A 25 1.34 12.23 -4.37
CA GLU A 25 0.58 12.41 -5.61
C GLU A 25 -0.81 12.99 -5.32
N SER A 26 -1.54 12.38 -4.37
CA SER A 26 -2.88 12.84 -3.97
C SER A 26 -2.91 14.27 -3.42
N VAL A 27 -1.92 14.62 -2.59
CA VAL A 27 -1.84 15.98 -2.01
C VAL A 27 -1.44 17.00 -3.08
N PHE A 28 -0.49 16.67 -3.93
CA PHE A 28 -0.02 17.57 -4.98
C PHE A 28 -1.09 17.85 -6.02
N GLN A 29 -1.83 16.83 -6.45
CA GLN A 29 -3.00 16.98 -7.33
C GLN A 29 -4.03 17.92 -6.72
N ARG A 30 -4.49 17.66 -5.48
CA ARG A 30 -5.47 18.52 -4.79
C ARG A 30 -4.99 19.94 -4.57
N SER A 31 -3.67 20.13 -4.42
CA SER A 31 -3.06 21.44 -4.17
C SER A 31 -2.62 22.17 -5.44
N GLY A 32 -2.77 21.56 -6.62
CA GLY A 32 -2.30 22.09 -7.90
C GLY A 32 -0.78 22.30 -7.91
N ILE A 33 -0.01 21.39 -7.29
CA ILE A 33 1.45 21.42 -7.30
C ILE A 33 1.94 20.46 -8.38
N PRO A 34 2.60 20.95 -9.45
CA PRO A 34 3.21 20.10 -10.45
C PRO A 34 4.29 19.20 -9.85
N TYR A 35 4.28 17.93 -10.22
CA TYR A 35 5.27 16.95 -9.77
C TYR A 35 5.64 15.96 -10.87
N LYS A 36 6.82 15.36 -10.75
CA LYS A 36 7.31 14.30 -11.63
C LYS A 36 7.88 13.14 -10.83
N ILE A 37 7.44 11.92 -11.17
CA ILE A 37 8.03 10.69 -10.62
C ILE A 37 9.16 10.25 -11.53
N VAL A 38 10.38 10.13 -10.97
CA VAL A 38 11.57 9.70 -11.71
C VAL A 38 11.88 8.25 -11.35
N GLY A 39 12.08 7.43 -12.41
CA GLY A 39 12.35 5.99 -12.25
C GLY A 39 11.17 5.17 -11.74
N GLY A 40 9.95 5.71 -11.81
CA GLY A 40 8.72 5.05 -11.40
C GLY A 40 7.54 5.41 -12.31
N ILE A 41 6.41 4.79 -12.02
CA ILE A 41 5.13 5.01 -12.72
C ILE A 41 4.16 5.63 -11.72
N LYS A 42 3.34 6.59 -12.16
CA LYS A 42 2.26 7.18 -11.34
C LYS A 42 1.38 6.08 -10.73
N PHE A 43 0.89 6.29 -9.54
CA PHE A 43 0.20 5.26 -8.77
C PHE A 43 -0.95 4.60 -9.54
N TYR A 44 -1.84 5.39 -10.12
CA TYR A 44 -2.98 4.85 -10.87
C TYR A 44 -2.63 4.28 -12.26
N GLU A 45 -1.40 4.49 -12.74
CA GLU A 45 -0.91 3.90 -13.99
C GLU A 45 -0.23 2.55 -13.79
N ARG A 46 0.04 2.13 -12.54
CA ARG A 46 0.64 0.83 -12.22
C ARG A 46 -0.26 -0.30 -12.65
N LYS A 47 0.35 -1.37 -13.19
CA LYS A 47 -0.38 -2.49 -13.80
C LYS A 47 -1.41 -3.08 -12.83
N GLU A 48 -1.00 -3.43 -11.61
CA GLU A 48 -1.85 -4.04 -10.59
C GLU A 48 -3.01 -3.12 -10.17
N ILE A 49 -2.78 -1.81 -10.13
CA ILE A 49 -3.81 -0.82 -9.81
C ILE A 49 -4.80 -0.68 -10.96
N LYS A 50 -4.30 -0.58 -12.20
CA LYS A 50 -5.16 -0.58 -13.41
C LYS A 50 -6.00 -1.85 -13.52
N ASP A 51 -5.45 -3.01 -13.16
CA ASP A 51 -6.18 -4.28 -13.18
C ASP A 51 -7.36 -4.24 -12.19
N ILE A 52 -7.11 -3.83 -10.95
CA ILE A 52 -8.14 -3.72 -9.90
C ILE A 52 -9.21 -2.69 -10.29
N LEU A 53 -8.80 -1.52 -10.76
CA LEU A 53 -9.73 -0.48 -11.20
C LEU A 53 -10.56 -0.93 -12.41
N ALA A 54 -9.99 -1.73 -13.31
CA ALA A 54 -10.74 -2.28 -14.44
C ALA A 54 -11.83 -3.27 -13.97
N TYR A 55 -11.57 -4.09 -12.94
CA TYR A 55 -12.63 -4.88 -12.30
C TYR A 55 -13.74 -3.98 -11.75
N PHE A 56 -13.38 -2.97 -10.98
CA PHE A 56 -14.38 -2.04 -10.43
C PHE A 56 -15.20 -1.36 -11.54
N LYS A 57 -14.53 -0.90 -12.61
CA LYS A 57 -15.21 -0.26 -13.75
C LYS A 57 -16.20 -1.20 -14.42
N VAL A 58 -15.84 -2.45 -14.70
CA VAL A 58 -16.73 -3.44 -15.31
C VAL A 58 -17.92 -3.78 -14.42
N ILE A 59 -17.72 -3.79 -13.10
CA ILE A 59 -18.83 -4.05 -12.16
C ILE A 59 -19.80 -2.88 -12.14
N VAL A 60 -19.32 -1.64 -12.17
CA VAL A 60 -20.14 -0.42 -12.19
C VAL A 60 -20.76 -0.18 -13.57
N ASN A 61 -19.96 -0.34 -14.63
CA ASN A 61 -20.40 -0.16 -16.02
C ASN A 61 -20.02 -1.37 -16.88
N PRO A 62 -20.92 -2.32 -17.10
CA PRO A 62 -20.69 -3.49 -17.94
C PRO A 62 -20.40 -3.19 -19.42
N GLN A 63 -20.66 -1.97 -19.88
CA GLN A 63 -20.38 -1.52 -21.25
C GLN A 63 -18.95 -0.99 -21.44
N ASP A 64 -18.13 -0.94 -20.38
CA ASP A 64 -16.72 -0.58 -20.48
C ASP A 64 -15.90 -1.73 -21.09
N GLU A 65 -15.87 -1.78 -22.42
CA GLU A 65 -15.20 -2.84 -23.18
C GLU A 65 -13.68 -2.84 -22.96
N ILE A 66 -13.08 -1.67 -22.75
CA ILE A 66 -11.62 -1.54 -22.49
C ILE A 66 -11.30 -2.19 -21.15
N ALA A 67 -12.08 -1.91 -20.14
CA ALA A 67 -11.88 -2.50 -18.81
C ALA A 67 -12.18 -4.02 -18.86
N LEU A 68 -13.20 -4.46 -19.57
CA LEU A 68 -13.55 -5.88 -19.73
C LEU A 68 -12.44 -6.65 -20.44
N GLU A 69 -11.93 -6.13 -21.56
CA GLU A 69 -10.80 -6.75 -22.29
C GLU A 69 -9.56 -6.88 -21.41
N ARG A 70 -9.29 -5.88 -20.57
CA ARG A 70 -8.16 -5.90 -19.66
C ARG A 70 -8.25 -7.05 -18.64
N ILE A 71 -9.42 -7.32 -18.08
CA ILE A 71 -9.56 -8.27 -16.96
C ILE A 71 -9.95 -9.68 -17.37
N ILE A 72 -10.38 -9.91 -18.60
CA ILE A 72 -10.97 -11.19 -19.05
C ILE A 72 -10.05 -12.38 -18.79
N ASN A 73 -8.73 -12.18 -18.91
CA ASN A 73 -7.70 -13.19 -18.63
C ASN A 73 -6.68 -12.74 -17.57
N VAL A 74 -7.00 -11.80 -16.72
CA VAL A 74 -6.16 -11.34 -15.59
C VAL A 74 -6.95 -11.46 -14.28
N PRO A 75 -6.56 -12.34 -13.35
CA PRO A 75 -5.55 -13.42 -13.45
C PRO A 75 -5.83 -14.42 -14.58
N SER A 76 -4.79 -15.17 -15.00
CA SER A 76 -4.92 -16.13 -16.11
C SER A 76 -6.00 -17.19 -15.85
N ARG A 77 -6.94 -17.31 -16.82
CA ARG A 77 -8.11 -18.24 -16.77
C ARG A 77 -8.15 -19.21 -17.93
N GLY A 78 -7.10 -19.20 -18.76
CA GLY A 78 -7.08 -20.01 -20.00
C GLY A 78 -7.91 -19.40 -21.14
N ILE A 79 -8.24 -18.13 -21.06
CA ILE A 79 -8.87 -17.36 -22.14
C ILE A 79 -7.72 -16.70 -22.92
N GLY A 80 -7.28 -17.35 -24.00
CA GLY A 80 -6.19 -16.84 -24.82
C GLY A 80 -6.61 -15.72 -25.77
N ASP A 81 -5.60 -15.01 -26.32
CA ASP A 81 -5.80 -13.87 -27.21
C ASP A 81 -6.69 -14.20 -28.42
N GLU A 82 -6.57 -15.42 -28.96
CA GLU A 82 -7.42 -15.87 -30.05
C GLU A 82 -8.90 -15.94 -29.65
N THR A 83 -9.20 -16.45 -28.45
CA THR A 83 -10.58 -16.49 -27.93
C THR A 83 -11.13 -15.08 -27.75
N ILE A 84 -10.31 -14.14 -27.22
CA ILE A 84 -10.69 -12.73 -27.05
C ILE A 84 -10.94 -12.08 -28.41
N ARG A 85 -10.09 -12.33 -29.39
CA ARG A 85 -10.25 -11.82 -30.77
C ARG A 85 -11.55 -12.32 -31.42
N LEU A 86 -11.86 -13.61 -31.28
CA LEU A 86 -13.10 -14.19 -31.78
C LEU A 86 -14.33 -13.59 -31.09
N LEU A 87 -14.26 -13.38 -29.79
CA LEU A 87 -15.35 -12.76 -29.01
C LEU A 87 -15.62 -11.32 -29.49
N LYS A 88 -14.55 -10.51 -29.68
CA LYS A 88 -14.66 -9.13 -30.23
C LYS A 88 -15.23 -9.11 -31.63
N ASN A 89 -14.78 -9.99 -32.51
CA ASN A 89 -15.31 -10.10 -33.86
C ASN A 89 -16.81 -10.49 -33.87
N ALA A 90 -17.20 -11.45 -33.03
CA ALA A 90 -18.59 -11.85 -32.91
C ALA A 90 -19.48 -10.72 -32.36
N ALA A 91 -18.97 -9.95 -31.37
CA ALA A 91 -19.67 -8.76 -30.87
C ALA A 91 -19.92 -7.74 -32.01
N ALA A 92 -18.86 -7.43 -32.77
CA ALA A 92 -18.96 -6.49 -33.91
C ALA A 92 -19.94 -6.97 -35.01
N VAL A 93 -19.85 -8.23 -35.39
CA VAL A 93 -20.71 -8.82 -36.43
C VAL A 93 -22.19 -8.80 -36.00
N ASN A 94 -22.47 -9.15 -34.76
CA ASN A 94 -23.84 -9.19 -34.21
C ASN A 94 -24.31 -7.81 -33.69
N LYS A 95 -23.46 -6.76 -33.74
CA LYS A 95 -23.76 -5.40 -33.25
C LYS A 95 -24.22 -5.39 -31.78
N ILE A 96 -23.57 -6.17 -30.97
CA ILE A 96 -23.79 -6.27 -29.52
C ILE A 96 -22.52 -5.86 -28.77
N SER A 97 -22.66 -5.56 -27.49
CA SER A 97 -21.49 -5.26 -26.64
C SER A 97 -20.61 -6.50 -26.38
N LEU A 98 -19.35 -6.27 -25.98
CA LEU A 98 -18.45 -7.35 -25.62
C LEU A 98 -18.99 -8.17 -24.42
N MET A 99 -19.69 -7.52 -23.49
CA MET A 99 -20.35 -8.19 -22.37
C MET A 99 -21.49 -9.09 -22.83
N GLU A 100 -22.34 -8.61 -23.71
CA GLU A 100 -23.43 -9.43 -24.30
C GLU A 100 -22.85 -10.59 -25.12
N ALA A 101 -21.75 -10.39 -25.83
CA ALA A 101 -21.07 -11.46 -26.56
C ALA A 101 -20.47 -12.50 -25.57
N LEU A 102 -19.95 -12.07 -24.43
CA LEU A 102 -19.51 -12.97 -23.36
C LEU A 102 -20.68 -13.77 -22.80
N GLU A 103 -21.82 -13.17 -22.57
CA GLU A 103 -23.03 -13.86 -22.07
C GLU A 103 -23.59 -14.88 -23.09
N LYS A 104 -23.57 -14.54 -24.39
CA LYS A 104 -24.06 -15.36 -25.48
C LYS A 104 -23.02 -16.23 -26.19
N HIS A 105 -21.82 -16.36 -25.60
CA HIS A 105 -20.66 -16.99 -26.25
C HIS A 105 -20.94 -18.39 -26.83
N ARG A 106 -21.80 -19.18 -26.21
CA ARG A 106 -22.18 -20.52 -26.71
C ARG A 106 -22.99 -20.49 -28.00
N GLU A 107 -23.76 -19.43 -28.24
CA GLU A 107 -24.61 -19.26 -29.40
C GLU A 107 -23.87 -18.69 -30.60
N ILE A 108 -22.87 -17.82 -30.34
CA ILE A 108 -22.24 -16.98 -31.36
C ILE A 108 -20.80 -17.38 -31.70
N LEU A 109 -20.15 -18.20 -30.87
CA LEU A 109 -18.75 -18.62 -31.08
C LEU A 109 -18.64 -20.11 -31.41
N ASN A 110 -17.79 -20.40 -32.38
CA ASN A 110 -17.37 -21.78 -32.67
C ASN A 110 -15.93 -21.97 -32.14
N ILE A 111 -15.82 -22.33 -30.86
CA ILE A 111 -14.57 -22.52 -30.14
C ILE A 111 -14.58 -23.84 -29.36
N SER A 112 -13.44 -24.23 -28.79
CA SER A 112 -13.34 -25.47 -28.02
C SER A 112 -14.22 -25.42 -26.76
N GLU A 113 -14.68 -26.58 -26.28
CA GLU A 113 -15.45 -26.71 -25.03
C GLU A 113 -14.65 -26.21 -23.82
N ARG A 114 -13.33 -26.33 -23.85
CA ARG A 114 -12.44 -25.77 -22.83
C ARG A 114 -12.54 -24.25 -22.80
N SER A 115 -12.54 -23.60 -23.97
CA SER A 115 -12.67 -22.15 -24.07
C SER A 115 -14.06 -21.67 -23.64
N HIS A 116 -15.12 -22.42 -24.03
CA HIS A 116 -16.46 -22.13 -23.56
C HIS A 116 -16.57 -22.18 -22.05
N ARG A 117 -16.06 -23.21 -21.39
CA ARG A 117 -16.03 -23.31 -19.92
C ARG A 117 -15.25 -22.16 -19.27
N ALA A 118 -14.13 -21.75 -19.85
CA ALA A 118 -13.36 -20.62 -19.34
C ALA A 118 -14.16 -19.30 -19.38
N LEU A 119 -14.85 -19.02 -20.49
CA LEU A 119 -15.73 -17.86 -20.62
C LEU A 119 -16.93 -17.94 -19.66
N GLU A 120 -17.53 -19.10 -19.53
CA GLU A 120 -18.66 -19.33 -18.62
C GLU A 120 -18.27 -19.08 -17.15
N ASN A 121 -17.12 -19.60 -16.73
CA ASN A 121 -16.60 -19.39 -15.37
C ASN A 121 -16.29 -17.90 -15.11
N PHE A 122 -15.76 -17.20 -16.10
CA PHE A 122 -15.52 -15.77 -15.99
C PHE A 122 -16.83 -14.97 -15.91
N ASN A 123 -17.84 -15.32 -16.71
CA ASN A 123 -19.15 -14.69 -16.62
C ASN A 123 -19.81 -14.92 -15.25
N LYS A 124 -19.77 -16.15 -14.72
CA LYS A 124 -20.24 -16.46 -13.36
C LYS A 124 -19.54 -15.62 -12.30
N LEU A 125 -18.23 -15.48 -12.41
CA LEU A 125 -17.45 -14.61 -11.52
C LEU A 125 -17.97 -13.17 -11.56
N LEU A 126 -18.18 -12.59 -12.74
CA LEU A 126 -18.70 -11.22 -12.88
C LEU A 126 -20.09 -11.05 -12.27
N ILE A 127 -20.97 -12.05 -12.42
CA ILE A 127 -22.31 -12.06 -11.79
C ILE A 127 -22.14 -12.04 -10.26
N THR A 128 -21.32 -12.95 -9.70
CA THR A 128 -21.06 -13.00 -8.25
C THR A 128 -20.52 -11.68 -7.72
N LEU A 129 -19.58 -11.07 -8.44
CA LEU A 129 -19.01 -9.77 -8.04
C LEU A 129 -20.07 -8.66 -8.05
N ARG A 130 -20.93 -8.57 -9.09
CA ARG A 130 -22.01 -7.57 -9.16
C ARG A 130 -23.03 -7.72 -8.03
N GLU A 131 -23.43 -8.95 -7.72
CA GLU A 131 -24.36 -9.21 -6.61
C GLU A 131 -23.79 -8.74 -5.25
N ASN A 132 -22.49 -8.90 -5.04
CA ASN A 132 -21.85 -8.48 -3.79
C ASN A 132 -21.52 -6.98 -3.77
N ALA A 133 -21.22 -6.35 -4.91
CA ALA A 133 -21.00 -4.91 -5.00
C ALA A 133 -22.21 -4.09 -4.53
N SER A 134 -23.42 -4.59 -4.74
CA SER A 134 -24.65 -3.92 -4.26
C SER A 134 -24.83 -4.00 -2.74
N LYS A 135 -24.27 -5.02 -2.07
CA LYS A 135 -24.48 -5.33 -0.65
C LYS A 135 -23.39 -4.77 0.23
N LEU A 136 -22.14 -4.72 -0.26
CA LEU A 136 -20.94 -4.36 0.47
C LEU A 136 -20.59 -2.89 0.27
N ASN A 137 -19.90 -2.27 1.24
CA ASN A 137 -19.25 -1.00 1.01
C ASN A 137 -18.00 -1.17 0.11
N ALA A 138 -17.41 -0.06 -0.37
CA ALA A 138 -16.30 -0.11 -1.31
C ALA A 138 -15.07 -0.89 -0.79
N TYR A 139 -14.78 -0.81 0.51
CA TYR A 139 -13.64 -1.50 1.11
C TYR A 139 -13.89 -3.01 1.24
N GLU A 140 -15.04 -3.38 1.77
CA GLU A 140 -15.45 -4.80 1.88
C GLU A 140 -15.53 -5.46 0.52
N PHE A 141 -16.10 -4.75 -0.47
CA PHE A 141 -16.15 -5.25 -1.84
C PHE A 141 -14.76 -5.43 -2.45
N ALA A 142 -13.84 -4.49 -2.26
CA ALA A 142 -12.48 -4.60 -2.76
C ALA A 142 -11.75 -5.83 -2.18
N LEU A 143 -11.89 -6.10 -0.88
CA LEU A 143 -11.34 -7.29 -0.24
C LEU A 143 -11.95 -8.58 -0.77
N PHE A 144 -13.29 -8.62 -0.86
CA PHE A 144 -14.03 -9.76 -1.41
C PHE A 144 -13.60 -10.07 -2.84
N MET A 145 -13.54 -9.05 -3.71
CA MET A 145 -13.12 -9.21 -5.11
C MET A 145 -11.70 -9.75 -5.22
N LEU A 146 -10.73 -9.18 -4.48
CA LEU A 146 -9.33 -9.62 -4.51
C LEU A 146 -9.18 -11.10 -4.10
N ASP A 147 -9.98 -11.56 -3.13
CA ASP A 147 -9.99 -12.95 -2.71
C ASP A 147 -10.64 -13.85 -3.77
N GLU A 148 -11.80 -13.49 -4.30
CA GLU A 148 -12.50 -14.27 -5.34
C GLU A 148 -11.66 -14.46 -6.60
N ILE A 149 -10.99 -13.41 -7.06
CA ILE A 149 -10.13 -13.50 -8.24
C ILE A 149 -8.75 -14.11 -7.96
N LYS A 150 -8.40 -14.38 -6.68
CA LYS A 150 -7.09 -14.89 -6.24
C LYS A 150 -5.93 -14.03 -6.75
N TYR A 151 -6.07 -12.69 -6.63
CA TYR A 151 -5.14 -11.76 -7.26
C TYR A 151 -3.75 -11.78 -6.61
N TYR A 152 -3.67 -11.97 -5.29
CA TYR A 152 -2.38 -12.10 -4.58
C TYR A 152 -1.62 -13.36 -5.03
N ASP A 153 -2.32 -14.50 -5.16
CA ASP A 153 -1.71 -15.74 -5.66
C ASP A 153 -1.19 -15.57 -7.09
N TYR A 154 -1.93 -14.82 -7.91
CA TYR A 154 -1.49 -14.48 -9.27
C TYR A 154 -0.20 -13.68 -9.25
N ILE A 155 -0.11 -12.64 -8.43
CA ILE A 155 1.10 -11.81 -8.31
C ILE A 155 2.30 -12.67 -7.89
N TYR A 156 2.18 -13.47 -6.83
CA TYR A 156 3.28 -14.29 -6.33
C TYR A 156 3.72 -15.41 -7.29
N ARG A 157 2.84 -15.82 -8.21
CA ARG A 157 3.19 -16.82 -9.25
C ARG A 157 3.85 -16.21 -10.48
N THR A 158 3.56 -14.96 -10.78
CA THR A 158 3.97 -14.33 -12.05
C THR A 158 5.13 -13.37 -11.92
N GLU A 159 5.44 -12.95 -10.71
CA GLU A 159 6.48 -11.96 -10.45
C GLU A 159 7.59 -12.53 -9.55
N GLU A 160 8.78 -11.99 -9.70
CA GLU A 160 9.88 -12.20 -8.75
C GLU A 160 9.49 -11.66 -7.35
N ALA A 161 10.03 -12.27 -6.29
CA ALA A 161 9.61 -11.98 -4.91
C ALA A 161 9.63 -10.50 -4.55
N GLU A 162 10.65 -9.76 -4.96
CA GLU A 162 10.75 -8.32 -4.68
C GLU A 162 9.68 -7.51 -5.39
N LYS A 163 9.47 -7.76 -6.68
CA LYS A 163 8.43 -7.09 -7.48
C LYS A 163 7.01 -7.48 -7.03
N ALA A 164 6.83 -8.73 -6.58
CA ALA A 164 5.57 -9.20 -6.06
C ALA A 164 5.16 -8.41 -4.80
N GLU A 165 6.10 -8.19 -3.88
CA GLU A 165 5.80 -7.42 -2.68
C GLU A 165 5.56 -5.94 -2.96
N ASP A 166 6.31 -5.33 -3.86
CA ASP A 166 6.05 -3.96 -4.31
C ASP A 166 4.61 -3.80 -4.82
N LYS A 167 4.13 -4.77 -5.62
CA LYS A 167 2.74 -4.78 -6.11
C LYS A 167 1.73 -5.00 -4.98
N VAL A 168 2.02 -5.89 -4.05
CA VAL A 168 1.18 -6.13 -2.86
C VAL A 168 1.09 -4.87 -2.00
N ASP A 169 2.20 -4.15 -1.81
CA ASP A 169 2.20 -2.90 -1.06
C ASP A 169 1.43 -1.79 -1.78
N ASN A 170 1.48 -1.73 -3.12
CA ASN A 170 0.62 -0.85 -3.90
C ASN A 170 -0.87 -1.16 -3.71
N ILE A 171 -1.25 -2.43 -3.68
CA ILE A 171 -2.64 -2.85 -3.42
C ILE A 171 -3.06 -2.48 -2.00
N LYS A 172 -2.20 -2.68 -1.00
CA LYS A 172 -2.48 -2.25 0.39
C LYS A 172 -2.69 -0.73 0.48
N GLU A 173 -1.90 0.06 -0.25
CA GLU A 173 -2.08 1.52 -0.27
C GLU A 173 -3.41 1.91 -0.90
N LEU A 174 -3.82 1.25 -2.00
CA LEU A 174 -5.15 1.43 -2.61
C LEU A 174 -6.27 1.09 -1.62
N LEU A 175 -6.17 -0.05 -0.94
CA LEU A 175 -7.15 -0.47 0.07
C LEU A 175 -7.20 0.49 1.25
N GLY A 176 -6.07 1.07 1.64
CA GLY A 176 -6.00 2.10 2.69
C GLY A 176 -6.77 3.36 2.32
N GLU A 177 -6.65 3.80 1.07
CA GLU A 177 -7.41 4.93 0.56
C GLU A 177 -8.92 4.63 0.56
N ILE A 178 -9.32 3.49 -0.01
CA ILE A 178 -10.73 3.09 -0.07
C ILE A 178 -11.31 3.03 1.35
N LYS A 179 -10.60 2.40 2.28
CA LYS A 179 -11.02 2.29 3.67
C LYS A 179 -11.24 3.65 4.32
N LYS A 180 -10.31 4.60 4.11
CA LYS A 180 -10.45 5.96 4.63
C LYS A 180 -11.71 6.64 4.10
N MET A 181 -11.98 6.53 2.80
CA MET A 181 -13.18 7.11 2.19
C MET A 181 -14.47 6.46 2.70
N VAL A 182 -14.45 5.15 2.96
CA VAL A 182 -15.59 4.45 3.56
C VAL A 182 -15.83 4.91 5.01
N GLU A 183 -14.77 5.10 5.81
CA GLU A 183 -14.92 5.61 7.18
C GLU A 183 -15.43 7.05 7.23
N GLU A 184 -15.07 7.88 6.24
CA GLU A 184 -15.53 9.27 6.14
C GLU A 184 -16.98 9.38 5.64
N ALA A 185 -17.41 8.54 4.69
CA ALA A 185 -18.70 8.70 3.99
C ALA A 185 -19.44 7.39 3.66
N ASN A 186 -18.97 6.23 4.13
CA ASN A 186 -19.54 4.89 3.87
C ASN A 186 -19.85 4.63 2.38
N ILE A 187 -18.96 5.06 1.49
CA ILE A 187 -19.15 4.99 0.04
C ILE A 187 -19.22 3.56 -0.50
N LYS A 188 -19.96 3.40 -1.60
CA LYS A 188 -19.94 2.21 -2.44
C LYS A 188 -18.92 2.31 -3.57
N ILE A 189 -18.75 1.20 -4.31
CA ILE A 189 -17.71 1.11 -5.35
C ILE A 189 -17.94 2.04 -6.53
N ASP A 190 -19.19 2.32 -6.88
CA ASP A 190 -19.58 3.26 -7.93
C ASP A 190 -19.16 4.69 -7.60
N GLU A 191 -19.41 5.14 -6.36
CA GLU A 191 -18.97 6.45 -5.89
C GLU A 191 -17.44 6.56 -5.84
N TYR A 192 -16.75 5.47 -5.47
CA TYR A 192 -15.30 5.42 -5.49
C TYR A 192 -14.75 5.60 -6.91
N ILE A 193 -15.29 4.87 -7.89
CA ILE A 193 -14.85 4.94 -9.29
C ILE A 193 -15.09 6.33 -9.88
N GLN A 194 -16.20 6.98 -9.57
CA GLN A 194 -16.48 8.34 -10.02
C GLN A 194 -15.40 9.32 -9.49
N GLN A 195 -15.05 9.22 -8.20
CA GLN A 195 -14.01 10.09 -7.62
C GLN A 195 -12.61 9.84 -8.21
N VAL A 196 -12.27 8.57 -8.48
CA VAL A 196 -10.97 8.22 -9.10
C VAL A 196 -10.91 8.74 -10.54
N SER A 197 -11.97 8.60 -11.33
CA SER A 197 -12.01 9.07 -12.72
C SER A 197 -11.80 10.58 -12.82
N LEU A 198 -12.46 11.36 -11.96
CA LEU A 198 -12.24 12.81 -11.90
C LEU A 198 -10.80 13.21 -11.56
N ARG A 199 -10.06 12.37 -10.82
CA ARG A 199 -8.66 12.66 -10.45
C ARG A 199 -7.68 12.33 -11.56
N THR A 200 -7.90 11.26 -12.30
CA THR A 200 -7.02 10.84 -13.40
C THR A 200 -7.05 11.80 -14.59
N ASP A 201 -8.20 12.42 -14.86
CA ASP A 201 -8.34 13.41 -15.93
C ASP A 201 -7.57 14.73 -15.67
N ILE A 202 -7.35 15.08 -14.41
CA ILE A 202 -6.57 16.28 -14.01
C ILE A 202 -5.06 16.09 -14.25
N ASP A 203 -4.57 14.86 -14.26
CA ASP A 203 -3.14 14.55 -14.42
C ASP A 203 -2.59 14.87 -15.82
N GLU A 204 -3.41 14.92 -16.85
CA GLU A 204 -2.99 15.20 -18.22
C GLU A 204 -2.70 16.69 -18.47
N PHE A 205 -3.20 17.59 -17.59
CA PHE A 205 -3.09 19.04 -17.78
C PHE A 205 -1.84 19.72 -17.19
N ASN A 206 -1.00 19.02 -16.42
CA ASN A 206 0.11 19.63 -15.68
C ASN A 206 1.49 19.46 -16.35
N ALA A 207 1.67 19.97 -17.56
CA ALA A 207 2.99 20.13 -18.19
C ALA A 207 3.64 21.46 -17.77
N SER A 208 3.98 21.61 -16.48
CA SER A 208 4.78 22.74 -16.02
C SER A 208 6.27 22.45 -16.18
N PRO A 209 7.09 23.42 -16.62
CA PRO A 209 8.56 23.28 -16.65
C PRO A 209 9.18 23.27 -15.24
N ASP A 210 8.46 23.74 -14.22
CA ASP A 210 8.86 23.78 -12.81
C ASP A 210 7.98 22.80 -11.99
N PHE A 211 8.58 21.76 -11.42
CA PHE A 211 7.89 20.69 -10.72
C PHE A 211 8.72 20.12 -9.57
N VAL A 212 8.04 19.57 -8.58
CA VAL A 212 8.67 18.81 -7.49
C VAL A 212 9.04 17.41 -7.99
N THR A 213 10.28 16.99 -7.71
CA THR A 213 10.74 15.64 -8.06
C THR A 213 10.43 14.63 -6.96
N LEU A 214 9.86 13.49 -7.34
CA LEU A 214 9.58 12.35 -6.47
C LEU A 214 10.32 11.13 -6.97
N MET A 215 11.03 10.40 -6.10
CA MET A 215 11.68 9.15 -6.47
C MET A 215 11.99 8.28 -5.26
N THR A 216 12.31 7.01 -5.52
CA THR A 216 12.87 6.14 -4.47
C THR A 216 14.31 6.54 -4.16
N VAL A 217 14.77 6.23 -2.95
CA VAL A 217 16.17 6.47 -2.55
C VAL A 217 17.15 5.79 -3.52
N HIS A 218 16.82 4.60 -4.04
CA HIS A 218 17.64 3.87 -5.00
C HIS A 218 17.90 4.65 -6.29
N ASN A 219 16.89 5.35 -6.77
CA ASN A 219 16.95 6.12 -8.02
C ASN A 219 17.66 7.48 -7.84
N ALA A 220 17.93 7.90 -6.61
CA ALA A 220 18.50 9.22 -6.32
C ALA A 220 20.03 9.27 -6.45
N LYS A 221 20.69 8.14 -6.68
CA LYS A 221 22.15 8.08 -6.80
C LYS A 221 22.64 8.95 -7.98
N GLY A 222 23.56 9.87 -7.70
CA GLY A 222 24.14 10.77 -8.70
C GLY A 222 23.36 12.07 -8.97
N LEU A 223 22.19 12.26 -8.31
CA LEU A 223 21.43 13.50 -8.40
C LEU A 223 21.63 14.33 -7.13
N GLU A 224 21.53 15.66 -7.24
CA GLU A 224 21.62 16.58 -6.08
C GLU A 224 20.56 17.68 -6.22
N PHE A 225 19.99 18.11 -5.09
CA PHE A 225 18.93 19.11 -5.01
C PHE A 225 19.19 20.06 -3.84
N PRO A 226 18.82 21.34 -3.96
CA PRO A 226 18.94 22.29 -2.84
C PRO A 226 18.23 21.79 -1.58
N VAL A 227 17.03 21.20 -1.72
CA VAL A 227 16.21 20.73 -0.60
C VAL A 227 15.78 19.28 -0.82
N VAL A 228 16.11 18.42 0.13
CA VAL A 228 15.70 17.01 0.10
C VAL A 228 14.79 16.70 1.29
N ILE A 229 13.66 16.06 0.97
CA ILE A 229 12.68 15.61 1.97
C ILE A 229 12.69 14.08 1.98
N ILE A 230 13.24 13.49 3.05
CA ILE A 230 13.29 12.04 3.26
C ILE A 230 12.07 11.63 4.06
N THR A 231 11.26 10.73 3.52
CA THR A 231 9.97 10.37 4.10
C THR A 231 9.88 8.89 4.48
N GLY A 232 9.00 8.59 5.44
CA GLY A 232 8.79 7.21 5.86
C GLY A 232 9.93 6.65 6.69
N MET A 233 10.57 7.51 7.50
CA MET A 233 11.64 7.09 8.40
C MET A 233 11.08 6.38 9.63
N GLU A 234 10.49 5.20 9.38
CA GLU A 234 9.84 4.34 10.38
C GLU A 234 10.43 2.93 10.31
N GLU A 235 10.52 2.25 11.46
CA GLU A 235 10.86 0.84 11.51
C GLU A 235 9.93 0.01 10.60
N SER A 236 10.50 -0.92 9.86
CA SER A 236 9.82 -1.76 8.86
C SER A 236 9.39 -1.04 7.57
N VAL A 237 9.76 0.22 7.40
CA VAL A 237 9.63 0.99 6.15
C VAL A 237 11.01 1.41 5.68
N PHE A 238 11.74 2.13 6.51
CA PHE A 238 13.14 2.50 6.31
C PHE A 238 13.89 2.49 7.65
N PRO A 239 14.60 1.40 8.02
CA PRO A 239 14.94 0.22 7.20
C PRO A 239 13.72 -0.62 6.81
N HIS A 240 13.82 -1.27 5.65
CA HIS A 240 12.76 -2.15 5.15
C HIS A 240 12.63 -3.38 6.06
N PHE A 241 11.39 -3.90 6.25
CA PHE A 241 11.12 -4.99 7.20
C PHE A 241 11.95 -6.27 6.93
N ARG A 242 12.35 -6.51 5.68
CA ARG A 242 13.17 -7.67 5.28
C ARG A 242 14.58 -7.61 5.86
N SER A 243 15.17 -6.43 5.92
CA SER A 243 16.53 -6.24 6.43
C SER A 243 16.64 -6.45 7.95
N LYS A 244 15.49 -6.60 8.64
CA LYS A 244 15.44 -6.70 10.11
C LYS A 244 16.23 -7.88 10.68
N ASN A 245 16.30 -8.99 9.94
CA ASN A 245 16.92 -10.25 10.40
C ASN A 245 18.31 -10.50 9.79
N SER A 246 18.87 -9.56 9.04
CA SER A 246 20.16 -9.68 8.38
C SER A 246 20.97 -8.40 8.63
N GLU A 247 22.10 -8.54 9.30
CA GLU A 247 23.00 -7.41 9.57
C GLU A 247 23.54 -6.81 8.27
N LEU A 248 23.85 -7.65 7.28
CA LEU A 248 24.31 -7.19 5.96
C LEU A 248 23.25 -6.37 5.22
N GLU A 249 22.00 -6.81 5.26
CA GLU A 249 20.90 -6.08 4.64
C GLU A 249 20.59 -4.79 5.41
N LEU A 250 20.73 -4.79 6.74
CA LEU A 250 20.56 -3.59 7.55
C LEU A 250 21.65 -2.55 7.25
N GLU A 251 22.90 -3.00 7.03
CA GLU A 251 23.99 -2.13 6.60
C GLU A 251 23.74 -1.53 5.21
N GLU A 252 23.14 -2.28 4.31
CA GLU A 252 22.78 -1.75 2.99
C GLU A 252 21.66 -0.68 3.12
N GLU A 253 20.67 -0.89 3.96
CA GLU A 253 19.65 0.14 4.27
C GLU A 253 20.27 1.39 4.87
N ARG A 254 21.31 1.24 5.74
CA ARG A 254 22.06 2.37 6.29
C ARG A 254 22.82 3.14 5.21
N ARG A 255 23.43 2.43 4.24
CA ARG A 255 24.09 3.07 3.08
C ARG A 255 23.08 3.82 2.23
N LEU A 256 21.89 3.27 2.01
CA LEU A 256 20.80 3.95 1.30
C LEU A 256 20.38 5.23 2.04
N PHE A 257 20.26 5.18 3.37
CA PHE A 257 19.96 6.38 4.15
C PHE A 257 21.07 7.44 4.02
N HIS A 258 22.32 7.02 4.07
CA HIS A 258 23.47 7.93 3.84
C HIS A 258 23.40 8.54 2.42
N VAL A 259 23.10 7.75 1.41
CA VAL A 259 22.88 8.25 0.04
C VAL A 259 21.76 9.30 0.04
N ALA A 260 20.64 9.05 0.69
CA ALA A 260 19.51 9.99 0.75
C ALA A 260 19.92 11.34 1.37
N LEU A 261 20.67 11.31 2.49
CA LEU A 261 21.17 12.52 3.16
C LEU A 261 22.10 13.33 2.25
N THR A 262 23.01 12.65 1.55
CA THR A 262 24.00 13.29 0.67
C THR A 262 23.44 13.81 -0.64
N ARG A 263 22.14 13.67 -0.91
CA ARG A 263 21.47 14.28 -2.08
C ARG A 263 21.12 15.74 -1.86
N ALA A 264 21.17 16.22 -0.62
CA ALA A 264 20.87 17.62 -0.30
C ALA A 264 22.12 18.49 -0.44
N MET A 265 21.99 19.60 -1.13
CA MET A 265 23.00 20.65 -1.22
C MET A 265 22.94 21.58 -0.01
N GLU A 266 21.74 21.89 0.49
CA GLU A 266 21.53 22.93 1.51
C GLU A 266 20.71 22.44 2.69
N GLU A 267 19.54 21.82 2.45
CA GLU A 267 18.60 21.48 3.51
C GLU A 267 18.08 20.05 3.38
N VAL A 268 17.99 19.35 4.53
CA VAL A 268 17.34 18.04 4.65
C VAL A 268 16.16 18.15 5.59
N TYR A 269 15.00 17.68 5.15
CA TYR A 269 13.83 17.45 6.00
C TYR A 269 13.60 15.95 6.11
N ILE A 270 13.42 15.46 7.34
CA ILE A 270 13.16 14.06 7.62
C ILE A 270 11.79 13.94 8.27
N SER A 271 10.98 12.99 7.80
CA SER A 271 9.67 12.77 8.39
C SER A 271 9.37 11.29 8.62
N TYR A 272 8.61 11.02 9.67
CA TYR A 272 8.03 9.72 9.95
C TYR A 272 6.56 9.88 10.37
N ALA A 273 5.75 8.84 10.14
CA ALA A 273 4.36 8.80 10.53
C ALA A 273 4.19 8.00 11.84
N LYS A 274 3.43 8.53 12.79
CA LYS A 274 3.09 7.79 14.03
C LYS A 274 2.12 6.64 13.76
N THR A 275 1.26 6.78 12.74
CA THR A 275 0.27 5.79 12.34
C THR A 275 0.13 5.72 10.83
N ARG A 276 -0.20 4.54 10.30
CA ARG A 276 -0.61 4.33 8.90
C ARG A 276 -1.96 3.65 8.86
N TYR A 277 -2.75 3.97 7.85
CA TYR A 277 -4.18 3.65 7.81
C TYR A 277 -4.50 2.16 7.93
N LEU A 278 -3.68 1.28 7.34
CA LEU A 278 -3.88 -0.18 7.41
C LEU A 278 -3.04 -0.88 8.47
N ARG A 279 -2.13 -0.19 9.13
CA ARG A 279 -1.34 -0.76 10.22
C ARG A 279 -1.98 -0.43 11.56
N LYS A 280 -2.40 -1.44 12.31
CA LYS A 280 -2.85 -1.27 13.69
C LYS A 280 -1.65 -0.97 14.58
N GLY A 281 -1.74 0.09 15.38
CA GLY A 281 -0.73 0.48 16.37
C GLY A 281 0.16 1.66 15.93
N TYR A 282 0.96 2.11 16.86
CA TYR A 282 1.94 3.17 16.64
C TYR A 282 3.17 2.62 15.91
N LEU A 283 3.67 3.39 14.95
CA LEU A 283 4.92 3.09 14.28
C LEU A 283 6.08 3.72 15.06
N LEU A 284 7.16 2.98 15.18
CA LEU A 284 8.38 3.47 15.79
C LEU A 284 9.19 4.27 14.76
N PRO A 285 9.83 5.37 15.16
CA PRO A 285 10.80 6.04 14.32
C PRO A 285 11.91 5.08 13.89
N SER A 286 12.45 5.29 12.70
CA SER A 286 13.61 4.56 12.21
C SER A 286 14.79 4.64 13.18
N ARG A 287 15.46 3.51 13.44
CA ARG A 287 16.68 3.46 14.24
C ARG A 287 17.80 4.35 13.70
N PHE A 288 17.84 4.60 12.40
CA PHE A 288 18.83 5.46 11.76
C PHE A 288 18.74 6.92 12.21
N LEU A 289 17.58 7.36 12.71
CA LEU A 289 17.45 8.72 13.27
C LEU A 289 18.27 8.90 14.56
N ASN A 290 18.50 7.81 15.31
CA ASN A 290 19.33 7.85 16.51
C ASN A 290 20.84 7.89 16.20
N GLU A 291 21.21 7.63 14.95
CA GLU A 291 22.60 7.68 14.48
C GLU A 291 23.02 9.08 14.04
N LEU A 292 22.07 10.01 13.91
CA LEU A 292 22.34 11.39 13.53
C LEU A 292 22.85 12.21 14.71
N PRO A 293 23.86 13.10 14.52
CA PRO A 293 24.32 13.99 15.58
C PRO A 293 23.22 14.93 16.04
N THR A 294 22.95 14.97 17.33
CA THR A 294 21.87 15.79 17.91
C THR A 294 22.08 17.28 17.73
N GLU A 295 23.34 17.72 17.58
CA GLU A 295 23.73 19.11 17.40
C GLU A 295 23.28 19.71 16.07
N VAL A 296 23.04 18.87 15.05
CA VAL A 296 22.63 19.32 13.70
C VAL A 296 21.14 19.11 13.42
N ILE A 297 20.38 18.61 14.40
CA ILE A 297 18.96 18.31 14.23
C ILE A 297 18.10 19.38 14.89
N GLU A 298 17.20 19.98 14.09
CA GLU A 298 16.12 20.80 14.60
C GLU A 298 14.82 19.99 14.57
N TYR A 299 14.24 19.74 15.75
CA TYR A 299 12.95 19.04 15.87
C TYR A 299 11.78 20.00 15.69
N ARG A 300 10.93 19.74 14.69
CA ARG A 300 9.71 20.54 14.43
C ARG A 300 8.48 19.68 14.68
N TYR A 301 7.92 19.76 15.89
CA TYR A 301 6.69 19.06 16.24
C TYR A 301 5.47 19.96 16.15
N LYS A 302 4.35 19.38 15.70
CA LYS A 302 3.03 20.00 15.85
C LYS A 302 2.31 19.61 17.12
N ASP A 303 2.77 18.57 17.85
CA ASP A 303 2.13 18.08 19.08
C ASP A 303 3.09 17.89 20.23
N THR A 304 2.59 18.18 21.42
CA THR A 304 3.26 18.38 22.71
C THR A 304 3.79 17.12 23.39
N ASP A 305 3.99 16.00 22.71
CA ASP A 305 4.56 14.82 23.31
C ASP A 305 6.05 14.71 23.02
N ASN A 306 6.85 15.01 24.03
CA ASN A 306 8.32 14.85 24.13
C ASN A 306 8.74 13.38 23.94
N TYR A 307 8.66 12.82 22.72
CA TYR A 307 8.96 11.41 22.48
C TYR A 307 10.48 11.11 22.46
N PHE A 308 11.34 12.07 22.08
CA PHE A 308 12.79 11.84 22.03
C PHE A 308 13.52 12.15 23.34
N ALA A 309 13.00 13.04 24.17
CA ALA A 309 13.57 13.27 25.50
C ALA A 309 13.21 12.12 26.47
N SER A 310 12.07 11.47 26.26
CA SER A 310 11.64 10.31 27.05
C SER A 310 12.21 8.97 26.56
N SER A 311 12.68 8.87 25.31
CA SER A 311 12.98 7.57 24.69
C SER A 311 14.18 6.83 25.32
N LYS A 312 15.20 7.50 25.83
CA LYS A 312 16.26 6.80 26.59
C LYS A 312 15.78 6.36 27.98
N GLN A 313 15.04 7.21 28.66
CA GLN A 313 14.51 6.89 30.01
C GLN A 313 13.27 5.98 29.94
N ASP A 314 12.41 6.10 28.92
CA ASP A 314 11.22 5.25 28.78
C ASP A 314 11.51 3.90 28.13
N ILE A 315 12.54 3.78 27.29
CA ILE A 315 13.07 2.48 26.86
C ILE A 315 13.74 1.78 28.05
N GLU A 316 14.45 2.50 28.90
CA GLU A 316 14.99 1.96 30.16
C GLU A 316 13.89 1.68 31.18
N ARG A 317 12.82 2.50 31.29
CA ARG A 317 11.67 2.23 32.15
C ARG A 317 10.76 1.09 31.62
N LYS A 318 10.54 0.97 30.31
CA LYS A 318 9.83 -0.17 29.72
C LYS A 318 10.66 -1.47 29.71
N ARG A 319 11.98 -1.37 29.75
CA ARG A 319 12.85 -2.50 30.10
C ARG A 319 12.79 -2.85 31.60
N ALA A 320 12.29 -1.95 32.44
CA ALA A 320 12.19 -2.15 33.88
C ALA A 320 10.84 -2.72 34.36
N GLU A 321 9.80 -2.81 33.51
CA GLU A 321 8.69 -3.74 33.77
C GLU A 321 9.14 -5.15 33.35
N VAL A 322 10.04 -5.71 34.13
CA VAL A 322 10.43 -7.12 33.99
C VAL A 322 9.23 -7.95 34.45
N PHE A 323 8.52 -8.52 33.48
CA PHE A 323 7.51 -9.51 33.80
C PHE A 323 8.21 -10.78 34.28
N GLU A 324 7.68 -11.40 35.31
CA GLU A 324 8.18 -12.68 35.84
C GLU A 324 7.18 -13.80 35.54
N PRO A 325 7.66 -15.04 35.38
CA PRO A 325 6.74 -16.18 35.33
C PRO A 325 5.82 -16.20 36.57
N GLY A 326 4.54 -16.21 36.32
CA GLY A 326 3.54 -16.13 37.38
C GLY A 326 2.79 -14.80 37.47
N ASP A 327 3.28 -13.74 36.87
CA ASP A 327 2.61 -12.45 36.86
C ASP A 327 1.25 -12.49 36.15
N LEU A 328 0.29 -11.79 36.73
CA LEU A 328 -0.99 -11.54 36.09
C LEU A 328 -0.88 -10.31 35.21
N VAL A 329 -1.27 -10.46 33.93
CA VAL A 329 -1.18 -9.42 32.94
C VAL A 329 -2.51 -9.27 32.18
N TYR A 330 -2.78 -8.05 31.76
CA TYR A 330 -3.91 -7.73 30.91
C TYR A 330 -3.43 -7.31 29.53
N HIS A 331 -4.03 -7.91 28.50
CA HIS A 331 -3.83 -7.56 27.10
C HIS A 331 -5.14 -7.12 26.47
N GLN A 332 -5.13 -6.03 25.72
CA GLN A 332 -6.36 -5.41 25.21
C GLN A 332 -7.21 -6.33 24.34
N ILE A 333 -6.58 -7.26 23.58
CA ILE A 333 -7.28 -8.20 22.69
C ILE A 333 -7.57 -9.54 23.37
N PHE A 334 -6.62 -10.07 24.17
CA PHE A 334 -6.71 -11.42 24.73
C PHE A 334 -7.24 -11.45 26.17
N GLY A 335 -7.42 -10.27 26.79
CA GLY A 335 -7.90 -10.15 28.17
C GLY A 335 -6.83 -10.50 29.21
N MET A 336 -7.27 -10.98 30.37
CA MET A 336 -6.43 -11.40 31.50
C MET A 336 -5.70 -12.70 31.19
N GLY A 337 -4.44 -12.78 31.61
CA GLY A 337 -3.62 -13.98 31.46
C GLY A 337 -2.50 -14.03 32.50
N LYS A 338 -1.87 -15.19 32.60
CA LYS A 338 -0.73 -15.42 33.50
C LYS A 338 0.52 -15.67 32.67
N VAL A 339 1.61 -14.99 33.00
CA VAL A 339 2.92 -15.19 32.34
C VAL A 339 3.41 -16.60 32.70
N VAL A 340 3.76 -17.35 31.66
CA VAL A 340 4.26 -18.72 31.78
C VAL A 340 5.79 -18.73 31.68
N GLU A 341 6.32 -18.00 30.72
CA GLU A 341 7.74 -18.06 30.39
C GLU A 341 8.18 -16.80 29.65
N LEU A 342 9.42 -16.38 29.85
CA LEU A 342 10.07 -15.30 29.08
C LEU A 342 11.27 -15.85 28.31
N TYR A 343 11.39 -15.43 27.08
CA TYR A 343 12.56 -15.61 26.22
C TYR A 343 13.10 -14.23 25.83
N GLU A 344 14.31 -14.10 25.42
CA GLU A 344 15.01 -12.86 25.07
C GLU A 344 14.15 -11.64 24.72
N ASP A 345 13.29 -11.75 23.72
CA ASP A 345 12.36 -10.70 23.25
C ASP A 345 10.89 -11.11 23.31
N LYS A 346 10.58 -12.33 23.79
CA LYS A 346 9.24 -12.90 23.76
C LYS A 346 8.75 -13.29 25.15
N ILE A 347 7.44 -13.15 25.34
CA ILE A 347 6.73 -13.56 26.54
C ILE A 347 5.64 -14.56 26.17
N ARG A 348 5.60 -15.69 26.84
CA ARG A 348 4.55 -16.69 26.72
C ARG A 348 3.55 -16.49 27.83
N ILE A 349 2.29 -16.28 27.46
CA ILE A 349 1.20 -15.97 28.39
C ILE A 349 0.07 -16.96 28.16
N ASN A 350 -0.46 -17.52 29.24
CA ASN A 350 -1.71 -18.30 29.21
C ASN A 350 -2.87 -17.36 29.54
N PHE A 351 -3.55 -16.88 28.50
CA PHE A 351 -4.73 -16.04 28.66
C PHE A 351 -5.94 -16.89 29.05
N PHE A 352 -6.71 -16.46 30.05
CA PHE A 352 -7.83 -17.22 30.59
C PHE A 352 -8.95 -17.52 29.59
N LYS A 353 -9.13 -16.65 28.58
CA LYS A 353 -10.13 -16.83 27.50
C LYS A 353 -9.54 -17.26 26.18
N ALA A 354 -8.28 -16.94 25.91
CA ALA A 354 -7.65 -17.12 24.57
C ALA A 354 -6.56 -18.22 24.54
N GLY A 355 -6.29 -18.87 25.70
CA GLY A 355 -5.27 -19.92 25.82
C GLY A 355 -3.84 -19.40 25.70
N LEU A 356 -2.92 -20.31 25.45
CA LEU A 356 -1.49 -20.01 25.40
C LEU A 356 -1.13 -19.22 24.14
N LYS A 357 -0.47 -18.06 24.33
CA LYS A 357 0.04 -17.20 23.26
C LYS A 357 1.49 -16.80 23.53
N THR A 358 2.27 -16.70 22.47
CA THR A 358 3.62 -16.13 22.54
C THR A 358 3.59 -14.76 21.87
N LEU A 359 3.97 -13.73 22.61
CA LEU A 359 3.98 -12.33 22.15
C LEU A 359 5.40 -11.81 22.25
N VAL A 360 5.76 -10.86 21.38
CA VAL A 360 7.02 -10.12 21.50
C VAL A 360 6.78 -9.04 22.56
N VAL A 361 7.60 -9.00 23.61
CA VAL A 361 7.41 -8.13 24.80
C VAL A 361 7.26 -6.67 24.39
N GLU A 362 8.08 -6.22 23.47
CA GLU A 362 8.08 -4.85 22.95
C GLU A 362 6.76 -4.40 22.30
N TYR A 363 6.00 -5.36 21.76
CA TYR A 363 4.73 -5.09 21.04
C TYR A 363 3.49 -5.60 21.78
N ALA A 364 3.67 -6.24 22.89
CA ALA A 364 2.59 -6.96 23.57
C ALA A 364 1.61 -6.05 24.32
N ASN A 365 1.93 -4.75 24.52
CA ASN A 365 1.09 -3.79 25.27
C ASN A 365 0.43 -4.39 26.52
N LEU A 366 1.23 -5.10 27.31
CA LEU A 366 0.79 -5.75 28.52
C LEU A 366 0.75 -4.75 29.68
N LYS A 367 -0.25 -4.87 30.52
CA LYS A 367 -0.32 -4.17 31.81
C LYS A 367 -0.26 -5.21 32.91
N ARG A 368 0.64 -5.03 33.85
CA ARG A 368 0.65 -5.84 35.07
C ARG A 368 -0.62 -5.56 35.85
N VAL A 369 -1.28 -6.61 36.36
CA VAL A 369 -2.46 -6.51 37.21
C VAL A 369 -2.01 -6.92 38.59
N GLU A 370 -2.04 -5.97 39.51
CA GLU A 370 -1.75 -6.22 40.95
C GLU A 370 -2.81 -7.09 41.61
#